data_7d8c841b366693b3c72bf4b9a1c4451b
#
_entry.id   7d8c841b366693b3c72bf4b9a1c4451b
#
_cell.length_a   1.000
_cell.length_b   1.000
_cell.length_c   1.000
_cell.angle_alpha   90.00
_cell.angle_beta   90.00
_cell.angle_gamma   90.00
#
_symmetry.space_group_name_H-M   'P 1'
#
loop_
_entity.id
_entity.type
_entity.pdbx_description
1 polymer ?
#
loop_
_entity_poly.entity_id
_entity_poly.type
_entity_poly.pdbx_seq_one_letter_code
_entity_poly.pdbx_strand_id
1 'polypeptide(L)'
;MSIEVTGVTRFFGPTRAVWQMSMTVPAGSVTGLVGSNGAGKTTLLLMLAALLAPDAGSIRVAGLDPATQPRQVHQAIGWMPDSFGTWDSLTCTEILMTFAAAQGLDEATGRERAIEMLSAVHLQEMAHTPARVLSRGQKQRLGLARALVHHPQVLLLDEPAAGMDPRSRADLRVLLRDLASGGVTVLVSSHILSELEQMVDGVVFMARGQAVAPASAPSAPAASAQPRPDVVGDDGDGDGSPSDDGARTPAAPPAVLPQPLQRQWRMRALDAQRLSEWSAGASVRATASEDGTVRLAVPDDVVAARILREALDAGVEVVSFAPTSGALEEIYLSMEGERR
;
A
#
# COMPACT_ATOMS: atom_id res chain seq x y z
N MET A 1 12.72 -6.96 3.29
CA MET A 1 11.29 -6.62 3.35
C MET A 1 11.05 -5.89 4.65
N SER A 2 10.11 -4.93 4.68
CA SER A 2 9.78 -4.20 5.92
C SER A 2 8.50 -4.72 6.58
N ILE A 3 7.53 -5.19 5.77
CA ILE A 3 6.34 -5.88 6.27
C ILE A 3 6.24 -7.22 5.56
N GLU A 4 6.00 -8.28 6.33
CA GLU A 4 5.79 -9.64 5.84
C GLU A 4 4.56 -10.22 6.54
N VAL A 5 3.63 -10.73 5.75
CA VAL A 5 2.38 -11.35 6.20
C VAL A 5 2.28 -12.71 5.54
N THR A 6 2.10 -13.77 6.32
CA THR A 6 2.05 -15.14 5.81
C THR A 6 0.85 -15.89 6.39
N GLY A 7 -0.13 -16.21 5.53
CA GLY A 7 -1.29 -17.03 5.87
C GLY A 7 -2.16 -16.47 6.99
N VAL A 8 -2.16 -15.14 7.18
CA VAL A 8 -2.83 -14.50 8.32
C VAL A 8 -4.34 -14.61 8.19
N THR A 9 -4.98 -15.01 9.28
CA THR A 9 -6.43 -15.18 9.37
C THR A 9 -6.97 -14.47 10.61
N ARG A 10 -8.13 -13.81 10.47
CA ARG A 10 -8.85 -13.19 11.59
C ARG A 10 -10.36 -13.30 11.40
N PHE A 11 -11.02 -13.80 12.44
CA PHE A 11 -12.48 -13.90 12.53
C PHE A 11 -13.04 -12.93 13.58
N PHE A 12 -14.28 -12.48 13.35
CA PHE A 12 -15.14 -11.83 14.34
C PHE A 12 -16.46 -12.60 14.40
N GLY A 13 -16.57 -13.51 15.34
CA GLY A 13 -17.66 -14.48 15.35
C GLY A 13 -17.68 -15.30 14.05
N PRO A 14 -18.80 -15.34 13.31
CA PRO A 14 -18.88 -16.07 12.04
C PRO A 14 -18.24 -15.33 10.86
N THR A 15 -17.87 -14.05 11.02
CA THR A 15 -17.37 -13.21 9.94
C THR A 15 -15.87 -13.39 9.76
N ARG A 16 -15.44 -13.80 8.55
CA ARG A 16 -14.03 -13.82 8.15
C ARG A 16 -13.62 -12.41 7.70
N ALA A 17 -12.94 -11.69 8.57
CA ALA A 17 -12.45 -10.35 8.24
C ALA A 17 -11.15 -10.40 7.42
N VAL A 18 -10.24 -11.34 7.77
CA VAL A 18 -9.03 -11.65 7.00
C VAL A 18 -8.90 -13.16 6.90
N TRP A 19 -8.53 -13.65 5.72
CA TRP A 19 -8.48 -15.08 5.45
C TRP A 19 -7.24 -15.46 4.63
N GLN A 20 -6.32 -16.22 5.24
CA GLN A 20 -5.09 -16.69 4.58
C GLN A 20 -4.35 -15.58 3.81
N MET A 21 -4.35 -14.38 4.37
CA MET A 21 -3.70 -13.22 3.77
C MET A 21 -2.19 -13.40 3.75
N SER A 22 -1.59 -13.27 2.56
CA SER A 22 -0.14 -13.29 2.40
C SER A 22 0.29 -12.14 1.50
N MET A 23 1.16 -11.27 2.02
CA MET A 23 1.72 -10.14 1.28
C MET A 23 3.07 -9.72 1.85
N THR A 24 3.82 -8.96 1.05
CA THR A 24 5.05 -8.30 1.50
C THR A 24 5.05 -6.84 1.09
N VAL A 25 5.73 -5.99 1.86
CA VAL A 25 5.96 -4.57 1.52
C VAL A 25 7.47 -4.31 1.51
N PRO A 26 8.02 -3.79 0.41
CA PRO A 26 9.43 -3.44 0.33
C PRO A 26 9.79 -2.32 1.32
N ALA A 27 11.02 -2.33 1.84
CA ALA A 27 11.52 -1.25 2.68
C ALA A 27 11.66 0.05 1.86
N GLY A 28 11.35 1.19 2.47
CA GLY A 28 11.50 2.50 1.85
C GLY A 28 10.59 2.74 0.64
N SER A 29 9.44 2.04 0.58
CA SER A 29 8.45 2.23 -0.48
C SER A 29 7.12 2.73 0.05
N VAL A 30 6.33 3.37 -0.81
CA VAL A 30 4.92 3.69 -0.56
C VAL A 30 4.08 2.62 -1.24
N THR A 31 3.41 1.77 -0.46
CA THR A 31 2.55 0.70 -0.97
C THR A 31 1.09 1.00 -0.66
N GLY A 32 0.22 0.88 -1.67
CA GLY A 32 -1.23 1.00 -1.54
C GLY A 32 -1.88 -0.32 -1.16
N LEU A 33 -2.77 -0.31 -0.17
CA LEU A 33 -3.67 -1.41 0.15
C LEU A 33 -5.07 -1.06 -0.35
N VAL A 34 -5.45 -1.64 -1.47
CA VAL A 34 -6.66 -1.30 -2.22
C VAL A 34 -7.76 -2.34 -2.01
N GLY A 35 -8.98 -1.90 -1.81
CA GLY A 35 -10.14 -2.80 -1.70
C GLY A 35 -11.40 -2.05 -1.30
N SER A 36 -12.55 -2.63 -1.58
CA SER A 36 -13.85 -2.08 -1.18
C SER A 36 -14.00 -1.96 0.35
N ASN A 37 -14.99 -1.21 0.80
CA ASN A 37 -15.36 -1.18 2.21
C ASN A 37 -15.74 -2.59 2.67
N GLY A 38 -15.21 -3.00 3.84
CA GLY A 38 -15.39 -4.35 4.34
C GLY A 38 -14.44 -5.41 3.75
N ALA A 39 -13.51 -5.04 2.86
CA ALA A 39 -12.50 -5.97 2.33
C ALA A 39 -11.53 -6.51 3.39
N GLY A 40 -11.46 -5.91 4.59
CA GLY A 40 -10.58 -6.32 5.69
C GLY A 40 -9.34 -5.43 5.86
N LYS A 41 -9.21 -4.31 5.12
CA LYS A 41 -8.04 -3.42 5.15
C LYS A 41 -7.70 -2.94 6.57
N THR A 42 -8.66 -2.30 7.25
CA THR A 42 -8.49 -1.81 8.63
C THR A 42 -8.14 -2.95 9.59
N THR A 43 -8.76 -4.13 9.44
CA THR A 43 -8.45 -5.30 10.28
C THR A 43 -7.00 -5.74 10.09
N LEU A 44 -6.50 -5.78 8.85
CA LEU A 44 -5.11 -6.09 8.57
C LEU A 44 -4.17 -5.04 9.16
N LEU A 45 -4.46 -3.75 8.96
CA LEU A 45 -3.65 -2.65 9.53
C LEU A 45 -3.59 -2.70 11.06
N LEU A 46 -4.71 -3.02 11.74
CA LEU A 46 -4.74 -3.19 13.20
C LEU A 46 -3.84 -4.36 13.66
N MET A 47 -3.78 -5.46 12.89
CA MET A 47 -2.89 -6.57 13.21
C MET A 47 -1.41 -6.19 13.00
N LEU A 48 -1.10 -5.48 11.93
CA LEU A 48 0.24 -4.93 11.68
C LEU A 48 0.67 -3.95 12.78
N ALA A 49 -0.28 -3.16 13.27
CA ALA A 49 -0.07 -2.19 14.35
C ALA A 49 0.01 -2.81 15.76
N ALA A 50 0.00 -4.13 15.90
CA ALA A 50 -0.04 -4.83 17.19
C ALA A 50 -1.24 -4.43 18.09
N LEU A 51 -2.33 -3.95 17.49
CA LEU A 51 -3.58 -3.59 18.18
C LEU A 51 -4.62 -4.73 18.14
N LEU A 52 -4.40 -5.73 17.31
CA LEU A 52 -5.24 -6.92 17.15
C LEU A 52 -4.35 -8.14 16.89
N ALA A 53 -4.59 -9.23 17.62
CA ALA A 53 -3.87 -10.47 17.35
C ALA A 53 -4.52 -11.23 16.17
N PRO A 54 -3.74 -11.88 15.29
CA PRO A 54 -4.27 -12.83 14.32
C PRO A 54 -4.72 -14.12 15.02
N ASP A 55 -5.70 -14.83 14.42
CA ASP A 55 -6.11 -16.15 14.89
C ASP A 55 -5.19 -17.26 14.33
N ALA A 56 -4.57 -17.02 13.16
CA ALA A 56 -3.60 -17.91 12.53
C ALA A 56 -2.66 -17.13 11.60
N GLY A 57 -1.53 -17.75 11.23
CA GLY A 57 -0.51 -17.17 10.38
C GLY A 57 0.54 -16.39 11.17
N SER A 58 1.40 -15.66 10.45
CA SER A 58 2.48 -14.89 11.06
C SER A 58 2.64 -13.52 10.41
N ILE A 59 3.08 -12.55 11.20
CA ILE A 59 3.34 -11.17 10.78
C ILE A 59 4.74 -10.76 11.24
N ARG A 60 5.46 -10.03 10.36
CA ARG A 60 6.67 -9.31 10.71
C ARG A 60 6.54 -7.86 10.24
N VAL A 61 6.83 -6.92 11.14
CA VAL A 61 6.87 -5.48 10.85
C VAL A 61 8.21 -4.94 11.32
N ALA A 62 9.02 -4.41 10.43
CA ALA A 62 10.41 -4.04 10.71
C ALA A 62 11.22 -5.18 11.35
N GLY A 63 10.95 -6.45 10.96
CA GLY A 63 11.56 -7.64 11.55
C GLY A 63 10.97 -8.09 12.89
N LEU A 64 10.08 -7.30 13.50
CA LEU A 64 9.44 -7.57 14.79
C LEU A 64 8.12 -8.32 14.62
N ASP A 65 7.77 -9.14 15.59
CA ASP A 65 6.51 -9.88 15.65
C ASP A 65 5.46 -9.10 16.47
N PRO A 66 4.35 -8.62 15.87
CA PRO A 66 3.34 -7.85 16.59
C PRO A 66 2.66 -8.63 17.73
N ALA A 67 2.58 -9.95 17.64
CA ALA A 67 1.93 -10.78 18.66
C ALA A 67 2.80 -10.97 19.91
N THR A 68 4.13 -11.06 19.74
CA THR A 68 5.06 -11.33 20.84
C THR A 68 5.87 -10.11 21.29
N GLN A 69 5.99 -9.09 20.43
CA GLN A 69 6.80 -7.90 20.66
C GLN A 69 6.00 -6.57 20.48
N PRO A 70 4.76 -6.44 21.00
CA PRO A 70 3.88 -5.32 20.69
C PRO A 70 4.48 -3.95 21.05
N ARG A 71 5.21 -3.83 22.16
CA ARG A 71 5.83 -2.57 22.58
C ARG A 71 6.90 -2.09 21.60
N GLN A 72 7.73 -3.01 21.11
CA GLN A 72 8.79 -2.70 20.14
C GLN A 72 8.17 -2.33 18.79
N VAL A 73 7.09 -3.04 18.39
CA VAL A 73 6.34 -2.68 17.17
C VAL A 73 5.75 -1.29 17.29
N HIS A 74 5.12 -0.92 18.42
CA HIS A 74 4.58 0.43 18.63
C HIS A 74 5.64 1.53 18.57
N GLN A 75 6.88 1.25 18.99
CA GLN A 75 8.00 2.20 18.86
C GLN A 75 8.51 2.32 17.41
N ALA A 76 8.37 1.24 16.62
CA ALA A 76 8.86 1.20 15.24
C ALA A 76 7.83 1.73 14.22
N ILE A 77 6.54 1.78 14.58
CA ILE A 77 5.47 2.15 13.65
C ILE A 77 4.81 3.48 14.02
N GLY A 78 4.41 4.23 13.00
CA GLY A 78 3.41 5.29 13.09
C GLY A 78 2.04 4.76 12.64
N TRP A 79 1.03 4.90 13.47
CA TRP A 79 -0.34 4.45 13.16
C TRP A 79 -1.30 5.64 13.05
N MET A 80 -1.96 5.74 11.90
CA MET A 80 -3.03 6.71 11.65
C MET A 80 -4.32 5.95 11.28
N PRO A 81 -5.32 5.87 12.16
CA PRO A 81 -6.64 5.31 11.85
C PRO A 81 -7.47 6.27 10.99
N ASP A 82 -8.47 5.74 10.27
CA ASP A 82 -9.43 6.52 9.47
C ASP A 82 -10.14 7.59 10.29
N SER A 83 -10.57 7.26 11.50
CA SER A 83 -11.14 8.23 12.41
C SER A 83 -10.15 8.65 13.49
N PHE A 84 -9.82 9.93 13.50
CA PHE A 84 -9.02 10.52 14.54
C PHE A 84 -9.85 10.58 15.83
N GLY A 85 -9.67 9.59 16.72
CA GLY A 85 -10.22 9.62 18.07
C GLY A 85 -9.68 10.84 18.80
N THR A 86 -10.54 11.74 19.22
CA THR A 86 -10.14 13.06 19.67
C THR A 86 -10.14 13.17 21.18
N TRP A 87 -9.09 13.76 21.70
CA TRP A 87 -9.14 14.50 22.94
C TRP A 87 -9.52 15.95 22.61
N ASP A 88 -10.81 16.15 22.41
CA ASP A 88 -11.39 17.38 21.82
C ASP A 88 -11.00 18.68 22.54
N SER A 89 -10.67 18.61 23.84
CA SER A 89 -10.24 19.75 24.66
C SER A 89 -8.76 20.09 24.54
N LEU A 90 -7.92 19.15 24.11
CA LEU A 90 -6.48 19.38 23.99
C LEU A 90 -6.16 20.15 22.70
N THR A 91 -5.15 20.98 22.77
CA THR A 91 -4.55 21.66 21.62
C THR A 91 -3.76 20.71 20.75
N CYS A 92 -3.47 21.09 19.49
CA CYS A 92 -2.64 20.29 18.59
C CYS A 92 -1.29 19.96 19.22
N THR A 93 -0.63 20.94 19.84
CA THR A 93 0.66 20.73 20.50
C THR A 93 0.54 19.75 21.68
N GLU A 94 -0.47 19.90 22.55
CA GLU A 94 -0.66 19.01 23.70
C GLU A 94 -0.93 17.57 23.27
N ILE A 95 -1.67 17.36 22.18
CA ILE A 95 -1.88 16.03 21.60
C ILE A 95 -0.54 15.43 21.16
N LEU A 96 0.25 16.17 20.38
CA LEU A 96 1.54 15.65 19.90
C LEU A 96 2.52 15.40 21.04
N MET A 97 2.58 16.29 22.02
CA MET A 97 3.41 16.12 23.23
C MET A 97 3.02 14.87 24.02
N THR A 98 1.71 14.61 24.15
CA THR A 98 1.23 13.41 24.85
C THR A 98 1.64 12.14 24.13
N PHE A 99 1.54 12.13 22.79
CA PHE A 99 2.01 10.97 22.00
C PHE A 99 3.52 10.81 22.02
N ALA A 100 4.27 11.91 21.94
CA ALA A 100 5.74 11.89 22.07
C ALA A 100 6.16 11.26 23.42
N ALA A 101 5.56 11.71 24.53
CA ALA A 101 5.81 11.16 25.85
C ALA A 101 5.43 9.67 25.96
N ALA A 102 4.29 9.24 25.36
CA ALA A 102 3.87 7.84 25.34
C ALA A 102 4.86 6.95 24.55
N GLN A 103 5.59 7.52 23.59
CA GLN A 103 6.66 6.87 22.84
C GLN A 103 8.05 6.97 23.52
N GLY A 104 8.11 7.59 24.69
CA GLY A 104 9.33 7.68 25.51
C GLY A 104 10.25 8.86 25.18
N LEU A 105 9.79 9.85 24.40
CA LEU A 105 10.54 11.07 24.17
C LEU A 105 10.49 11.94 25.44
N ASP A 106 11.60 12.58 25.77
CA ASP A 106 11.62 13.60 26.82
C ASP A 106 10.86 14.87 26.38
N GLU A 107 10.57 15.74 27.34
CA GLU A 107 9.73 16.92 27.09
C GLU A 107 10.34 17.88 26.04
N ALA A 108 11.66 18.07 26.06
CA ALA A 108 12.32 19.00 25.13
C ALA A 108 12.27 18.44 23.70
N THR A 109 12.69 17.20 23.52
CA THR A 109 12.62 16.48 22.23
C THR A 109 11.18 16.38 21.72
N GLY A 110 10.22 16.05 22.60
CA GLY A 110 8.81 15.98 22.24
C GLY A 110 8.27 17.32 21.75
N ARG A 111 8.68 18.44 22.36
CA ARG A 111 8.27 19.79 21.95
C ARG A 111 8.85 20.17 20.59
N GLU A 112 10.13 19.91 20.36
CA GLU A 112 10.78 20.14 19.07
C GLU A 112 10.08 19.33 17.96
N ARG A 113 9.82 18.05 18.20
CA ARG A 113 9.10 17.18 17.27
C ARG A 113 7.67 17.63 17.01
N ALA A 114 6.95 18.11 18.04
CA ALA A 114 5.60 18.63 17.86
C ALA A 114 5.60 19.85 16.92
N ILE A 115 6.52 20.80 17.09
CA ILE A 115 6.66 21.98 16.23
C ILE A 115 6.99 21.55 14.79
N GLU A 116 7.98 20.67 14.62
CA GLU A 116 8.39 20.16 13.32
C GLU A 116 7.22 19.46 12.58
N MET A 117 6.52 18.56 13.26
CA MET A 117 5.41 17.83 12.66
C MET A 117 4.21 18.73 12.34
N LEU A 118 3.90 19.71 13.17
CA LEU A 118 2.86 20.70 12.85
C LEU A 118 3.22 21.52 11.61
N SER A 119 4.49 21.86 11.45
CA SER A 119 4.98 22.54 10.25
C SER A 119 4.88 21.64 9.01
N ALA A 120 5.34 20.39 9.12
CA ALA A 120 5.31 19.42 8.02
C ALA A 120 3.90 19.14 7.48
N VAL A 121 2.88 19.25 8.35
CA VAL A 121 1.47 19.06 7.94
C VAL A 121 0.70 20.37 7.76
N HIS A 122 1.37 21.52 7.72
CA HIS A 122 0.79 22.87 7.58
C HIS A 122 -0.29 23.19 8.63
N LEU A 123 0.00 22.91 9.90
CA LEU A 123 -0.84 23.20 11.06
C LEU A 123 -0.15 24.10 12.10
N GLN A 124 0.98 24.73 11.77
CA GLN A 124 1.75 25.57 12.70
C GLN A 124 0.93 26.70 13.32
N GLU A 125 0.02 27.31 12.54
CA GLU A 125 -0.88 28.37 13.03
C GLU A 125 -1.95 27.85 13.98
N MET A 126 -2.22 26.53 13.94
CA MET A 126 -3.22 25.87 14.78
C MET A 126 -2.61 25.22 16.03
N ALA A 127 -1.31 25.43 16.29
CA ALA A 127 -0.57 24.76 17.37
C ALA A 127 -1.27 24.83 18.72
N HIS A 128 -1.85 25.99 19.06
CA HIS A 128 -2.56 26.23 20.33
C HIS A 128 -4.09 26.13 20.21
N THR A 129 -4.59 25.65 19.08
CA THR A 129 -6.02 25.49 18.82
C THR A 129 -6.50 24.14 19.34
N PRO A 130 -7.59 24.07 20.12
CA PRO A 130 -8.19 22.81 20.55
C PRO A 130 -8.70 21.98 19.37
N ALA A 131 -8.49 20.65 19.43
CA ALA A 131 -8.81 19.75 18.31
C ALA A 131 -10.30 19.74 17.92
N ARG A 132 -11.21 20.09 18.83
CA ARG A 132 -12.65 20.17 18.54
C ARG A 132 -13.02 21.18 17.45
N VAL A 133 -12.24 22.26 17.29
CA VAL A 133 -12.55 23.32 16.31
C VAL A 133 -11.88 23.08 14.95
N LEU A 134 -11.03 22.07 14.83
CA LEU A 134 -10.41 21.70 13.57
C LEU A 134 -11.41 21.13 12.59
N SER A 135 -11.28 21.50 11.32
CA SER A 135 -11.99 20.85 10.22
C SER A 135 -11.59 19.36 10.10
N ARG A 136 -12.39 18.55 9.38
CA ARG A 136 -12.05 17.14 9.14
C ARG A 136 -10.67 16.98 8.51
N GLY A 137 -10.35 17.76 7.47
CA GLY A 137 -9.03 17.70 6.83
C GLY A 137 -7.89 18.13 7.76
N GLN A 138 -8.11 19.12 8.64
CA GLN A 138 -7.13 19.51 9.67
C GLN A 138 -6.94 18.40 10.70
N LYS A 139 -8.00 17.72 11.12
CA LYS A 139 -7.91 16.54 12.00
C LYS A 139 -7.13 15.40 11.35
N GLN A 140 -7.32 15.14 10.05
CA GLN A 140 -6.53 14.15 9.32
C GLN A 140 -5.03 14.52 9.29
N ARG A 141 -4.71 15.78 9.00
CA ARG A 141 -3.32 16.26 9.04
C ARG A 141 -2.70 16.15 10.44
N LEU A 142 -3.45 16.47 11.49
CA LEU A 142 -3.00 16.26 12.86
C LEU A 142 -2.79 14.78 13.19
N GLY A 143 -3.65 13.89 12.68
CA GLY A 143 -3.50 12.44 12.80
C GLY A 143 -2.20 11.93 12.17
N LEU A 144 -1.84 12.48 11.01
CA LEU A 144 -0.57 12.17 10.35
C LEU A 144 0.63 12.69 11.16
N ALA A 145 0.58 13.93 11.64
CA ALA A 145 1.62 14.50 12.51
C ALA A 145 1.84 13.65 13.77
N ARG A 146 0.75 13.17 14.39
CA ARG A 146 0.78 12.27 15.53
C ARG A 146 1.49 10.95 15.20
N ALA A 147 1.20 10.36 14.03
CA ALA A 147 1.82 9.10 13.61
C ALA A 147 3.33 9.25 13.35
N LEU A 148 3.80 10.46 13.05
CA LEU A 148 5.19 10.75 12.69
C LEU A 148 6.06 11.28 13.86
N VAL A 149 5.46 11.63 15.01
CA VAL A 149 6.14 12.39 16.07
C VAL A 149 7.38 11.69 16.62
N HIS A 150 7.44 10.38 16.63
CA HIS A 150 8.51 9.56 17.21
C HIS A 150 9.48 8.92 16.20
N HIS A 151 9.53 9.43 14.95
CA HIS A 151 10.40 8.91 13.88
C HIS A 151 10.20 7.43 13.57
N PRO A 152 8.99 6.99 13.17
CA PRO A 152 8.72 5.59 12.88
C PRO A 152 9.51 5.08 11.67
N GLN A 153 9.86 3.79 11.67
CA GLN A 153 10.44 3.09 10.52
C GLN A 153 9.37 2.66 9.51
N VAL A 154 8.15 2.40 10.01
CA VAL A 154 7.00 1.98 9.20
C VAL A 154 5.82 2.89 9.52
N LEU A 155 5.15 3.39 8.49
CA LEU A 155 3.97 4.22 8.60
C LEU A 155 2.76 3.47 8.06
N LEU A 156 1.78 3.23 8.92
CA LEU A 156 0.51 2.58 8.58
C LEU A 156 -0.60 3.63 8.57
N LEU A 157 -1.23 3.84 7.41
CA LEU A 157 -2.24 4.89 7.22
C LEU A 157 -3.55 4.27 6.73
N ASP A 158 -4.63 4.48 7.49
CA ASP A 158 -5.97 4.06 7.10
C ASP A 158 -6.76 5.25 6.56
N GLU A 159 -7.04 5.26 5.24
CA GLU A 159 -7.78 6.30 4.53
C GLU A 159 -7.27 7.75 4.79
N PRO A 160 -5.94 8.03 4.72
CA PRO A 160 -5.40 9.32 5.20
C PRO A 160 -5.86 10.53 4.39
N ALA A 161 -6.26 10.36 3.13
CA ALA A 161 -6.73 11.43 2.25
C ALA A 161 -8.23 11.73 2.40
N ALA A 162 -8.96 10.96 3.23
CA ALA A 162 -10.40 11.10 3.38
C ALA A 162 -10.81 12.48 3.91
N GLY A 163 -11.63 13.21 3.13
CA GLY A 163 -12.11 14.54 3.51
C GLY A 163 -11.09 15.67 3.39
N MET A 164 -9.93 15.42 2.77
CA MET A 164 -8.97 16.46 2.41
C MET A 164 -9.37 17.15 1.11
N ASP A 165 -9.05 18.44 1.01
CA ASP A 165 -9.13 19.19 -0.24
C ASP A 165 -8.00 18.79 -1.22
N PRO A 166 -8.09 19.13 -2.52
CA PRO A 166 -7.11 18.71 -3.52
C PRO A 166 -5.67 19.17 -3.21
N ARG A 167 -5.49 20.35 -2.61
CA ARG A 167 -4.17 20.87 -2.24
C ARG A 167 -3.58 20.03 -1.10
N SER A 168 -4.35 19.79 -0.04
CA SER A 168 -3.93 18.96 1.09
C SER A 168 -3.57 17.52 0.66
N ARG A 169 -4.24 16.96 -0.36
CA ARG A 169 -3.88 15.66 -0.94
C ARG A 169 -2.54 15.71 -1.69
N ALA A 170 -2.28 16.81 -2.40
CA ALA A 170 -0.99 17.00 -3.08
C ALA A 170 0.15 17.11 -2.06
N ASP A 171 -0.05 17.88 -0.99
CA ASP A 171 0.93 18.03 0.09
C ASP A 171 1.19 16.67 0.80
N LEU A 172 0.13 15.90 1.08
CA LEU A 172 0.24 14.54 1.62
C LEU A 172 1.10 13.64 0.73
N ARG A 173 0.87 13.68 -0.59
CA ARG A 173 1.65 12.90 -1.56
C ARG A 173 3.14 13.23 -1.52
N VAL A 174 3.48 14.51 -1.51
CA VAL A 174 4.88 14.96 -1.42
C VAL A 174 5.50 14.45 -0.13
N LEU A 175 4.83 14.67 1.00
CA LEU A 175 5.32 14.23 2.31
C LEU A 175 5.57 12.71 2.38
N LEU A 176 4.64 11.88 1.87
CA LEU A 176 4.81 10.42 1.89
C LEU A 176 5.98 9.97 1.00
N ARG A 177 6.18 10.62 -0.15
CA ARG A 177 7.34 10.33 -1.03
C ARG A 177 8.65 10.73 -0.39
N ASP A 178 8.71 11.89 0.27
CA ASP A 178 9.90 12.36 0.98
C ASP A 178 10.25 11.41 2.13
N LEU A 179 9.26 10.97 2.91
CA LEU A 179 9.45 9.98 3.97
C LEU A 179 9.98 8.65 3.42
N ALA A 180 9.43 8.16 2.32
CA ALA A 180 9.88 6.91 1.70
C ALA A 180 11.30 7.03 1.15
N SER A 181 11.65 8.16 0.52
CA SER A 181 13.01 8.45 0.05
C SER A 181 14.02 8.53 1.21
N GLY A 182 13.56 8.95 2.40
CA GLY A 182 14.29 8.92 3.66
C GLY A 182 14.36 7.53 4.32
N GLY A 183 13.81 6.49 3.70
CA GLY A 183 13.87 5.10 4.16
C GLY A 183 12.68 4.63 4.98
N VAL A 184 11.67 5.47 5.25
CA VAL A 184 10.43 5.07 5.93
C VAL A 184 9.59 4.22 4.99
N THR A 185 9.10 3.09 5.48
CA THR A 185 8.17 2.24 4.71
C THR A 185 6.74 2.68 4.96
N VAL A 186 5.97 2.93 3.91
CA VAL A 186 4.59 3.41 4.03
C VAL A 186 3.62 2.38 3.45
N LEU A 187 2.63 1.99 4.26
CA LEU A 187 1.47 1.22 3.80
C LEU A 187 0.22 2.10 3.99
N VAL A 188 -0.41 2.46 2.88
CA VAL A 188 -1.57 3.35 2.86
C VAL A 188 -2.79 2.62 2.31
N SER A 189 -3.88 2.59 3.08
CA SER A 189 -5.16 2.08 2.58
C SER A 189 -5.95 3.19 1.90
N SER A 190 -6.64 2.86 0.83
CA SER A 190 -7.70 3.68 0.26
C SER A 190 -8.69 2.82 -0.53
N HIS A 191 -9.92 3.33 -0.65
CA HIS A 191 -10.92 2.82 -1.58
C HIS A 191 -11.02 3.70 -2.85
N ILE A 192 -10.31 4.83 -2.89
CA ILE A 192 -10.27 5.76 -4.03
C ILE A 192 -8.97 5.53 -4.80
N LEU A 193 -9.08 4.81 -5.90
CA LEU A 193 -7.95 4.36 -6.72
C LEU A 193 -7.14 5.51 -7.32
N SER A 194 -7.83 6.53 -7.83
CA SER A 194 -7.19 7.71 -8.44
C SER A 194 -6.35 8.55 -7.47
N GLU A 195 -6.63 8.47 -6.16
CA GLU A 195 -5.82 9.12 -5.14
C GLU A 195 -4.50 8.37 -4.92
N LEU A 196 -4.55 7.05 -4.94
CA LEU A 196 -3.38 6.19 -4.75
C LEU A 196 -2.43 6.21 -5.95
N GLU A 197 -2.95 6.19 -7.19
CA GLU A 197 -2.13 6.11 -8.41
C GLU A 197 -0.96 7.09 -8.46
N GLN A 198 -1.15 8.27 -7.90
CA GLN A 198 -0.15 9.33 -7.92
C GLN A 198 0.82 9.27 -6.73
N MET A 199 0.52 8.46 -5.72
CA MET A 199 1.18 8.50 -4.41
C MET A 199 2.03 7.25 -4.16
N VAL A 200 1.65 6.09 -4.72
CA VAL A 200 2.26 4.80 -4.38
C VAL A 200 3.20 4.28 -5.48
N ASP A 201 4.16 3.45 -5.08
CA ASP A 201 5.08 2.76 -5.97
C ASP A 201 4.51 1.43 -6.46
N GLY A 202 3.63 0.82 -5.65
CA GLY A 202 2.95 -0.41 -5.96
C GLY A 202 1.70 -0.61 -5.11
N VAL A 203 0.86 -1.57 -5.50
CA VAL A 203 -0.40 -1.85 -4.83
C VAL A 203 -0.57 -3.32 -4.51
N VAL A 204 -1.23 -3.59 -3.39
CA VAL A 204 -1.79 -4.89 -3.02
C VAL A 204 -3.30 -4.77 -3.03
N PHE A 205 -3.96 -5.56 -3.85
CA PHE A 205 -5.41 -5.61 -3.88
C PHE A 205 -5.93 -6.57 -2.82
N MET A 206 -6.97 -6.15 -2.11
CA MET A 206 -7.60 -6.94 -1.07
C MET A 206 -9.11 -7.06 -1.31
N ALA A 207 -9.62 -8.30 -1.35
CA ALA A 207 -11.03 -8.58 -1.49
C ALA A 207 -11.43 -9.75 -0.58
N ARG A 208 -12.54 -9.60 0.16
CA ARG A 208 -13.07 -10.64 1.07
C ARG A 208 -12.03 -11.20 2.04
N GLY A 209 -11.15 -10.34 2.54
CA GLY A 209 -10.10 -10.69 3.49
C GLY A 209 -8.85 -11.34 2.90
N GLN A 210 -8.73 -11.45 1.57
CA GLN A 210 -7.60 -12.07 0.90
C GLN A 210 -6.86 -11.10 -0.02
N ALA A 211 -5.56 -11.30 -0.21
CA ALA A 211 -4.82 -10.64 -1.27
C ALA A 211 -5.24 -11.24 -2.64
N VAL A 212 -5.37 -10.38 -3.62
CA VAL A 212 -5.78 -10.76 -4.97
C VAL A 212 -4.73 -10.26 -5.97
N ALA A 213 -4.22 -11.16 -6.80
CA ALA A 213 -3.40 -10.78 -7.93
C ALA A 213 -4.30 -10.44 -9.13
N PRO A 214 -4.03 -9.36 -9.89
CA PRO A 214 -4.73 -9.10 -11.14
C PRO A 214 -4.42 -10.20 -12.16
N ALA A 215 -5.40 -10.58 -12.97
CA ALA A 215 -5.31 -11.66 -13.95
C ALA A 215 -4.23 -11.45 -15.03
N SER A 216 -3.75 -10.21 -15.19
CA SER A 216 -2.67 -9.85 -16.13
C SER A 216 -1.26 -9.92 -15.56
N ALA A 217 -1.08 -10.30 -14.29
CA ALA A 217 0.26 -10.50 -13.75
C ALA A 217 0.87 -11.77 -14.37
N PRO A 218 2.08 -11.70 -14.99
CA PRO A 218 2.76 -12.92 -15.45
C PRO A 218 2.99 -13.80 -14.22
N SER A 219 2.38 -14.98 -14.20
CA SER A 219 2.65 -15.98 -13.18
C SER A 219 4.15 -16.23 -13.16
N ALA A 220 4.81 -15.99 -12.03
CA ALA A 220 6.18 -16.44 -11.84
C ALA A 220 6.21 -17.95 -12.17
N PRO A 221 7.19 -18.44 -12.96
CA PRO A 221 7.27 -19.86 -13.27
C PRO A 221 7.31 -20.63 -11.95
N ALA A 222 6.35 -21.51 -11.76
CA ALA A 222 6.35 -22.44 -10.65
C ALA A 222 7.70 -23.16 -10.70
N ALA A 223 8.48 -23.00 -9.63
CA ALA A 223 9.73 -23.73 -9.49
C ALA A 223 9.37 -25.20 -9.62
N SER A 224 9.79 -25.80 -10.73
CA SER A 224 9.56 -27.21 -11.05
C SER A 224 10.17 -28.02 -9.91
N ALA A 225 9.31 -28.56 -9.06
CA ALA A 225 9.70 -29.59 -8.11
C ALA A 225 10.16 -30.79 -8.93
N GLN A 226 11.46 -31.00 -8.99
CA GLN A 226 12.06 -32.20 -9.55
C GLN A 226 11.57 -33.39 -8.73
N PRO A 227 11.04 -34.45 -9.34
CA PRO A 227 10.71 -35.67 -8.63
C PRO A 227 12.02 -36.28 -8.09
N ARG A 228 12.06 -36.54 -6.79
CA ARG A 228 13.14 -37.32 -6.17
C ARG A 228 13.06 -38.74 -6.72
N PRO A 229 14.18 -39.39 -7.08
CA PRO A 229 14.18 -40.77 -7.50
C PRO A 229 13.74 -41.69 -6.37
N ASP A 230 12.88 -42.65 -6.70
CA ASP A 230 12.40 -43.71 -5.83
C ASP A 230 13.60 -44.53 -5.33
N VAL A 231 13.74 -44.56 -4.00
CA VAL A 231 14.60 -45.56 -3.35
C VAL A 231 13.73 -46.77 -3.04
N VAL A 232 13.94 -47.83 -3.80
CA VAL A 232 13.45 -49.17 -3.55
C VAL A 232 14.30 -49.81 -2.43
N GLY A 233 13.67 -50.39 -1.45
CA GLY A 233 14.30 -51.20 -0.38
C GLY A 233 13.41 -51.25 0.81
N ASP A 234 12.84 -52.27 1.06
CA ASP A 234 13.04 -53.59 1.64
C ASP A 234 12.04 -53.82 2.78
N ASP A 235 11.48 -55.02 2.84
CA ASP A 235 10.44 -55.54 3.69
C ASP A 235 10.83 -55.55 5.20
N GLY A 236 9.87 -55.22 6.08
CA GLY A 236 9.99 -55.36 7.51
C GLY A 236 8.65 -55.21 8.24
N ASP A 237 8.07 -56.33 8.62
CA ASP A 237 6.87 -56.49 9.49
C ASP A 237 6.95 -55.70 10.78
N GLY A 238 5.80 -55.14 11.23
CA GLY A 238 5.66 -54.85 12.66
C GLY A 238 4.71 -53.74 13.05
N ASP A 239 3.54 -54.20 13.47
CA ASP A 239 2.74 -53.68 14.60
C ASP A 239 2.02 -52.35 14.51
N GLY A 240 0.70 -52.43 14.70
CA GLY A 240 -0.25 -51.34 14.69
C GLY A 240 -0.18 -50.42 15.90
N SER A 241 -0.16 -49.16 15.61
CA SER A 241 -0.56 -48.09 16.53
C SER A 241 -1.41 -47.05 15.79
N PRO A 242 -2.42 -46.42 16.38
CA PRO A 242 -3.42 -45.63 15.68
C PRO A 242 -2.82 -44.37 15.10
N SER A 243 -3.04 -44.18 13.84
CA SER A 243 -2.70 -42.97 13.08
C SER A 243 -3.29 -41.74 13.76
N ASP A 244 -2.43 -40.93 14.32
CA ASP A 244 -2.69 -39.52 14.63
C ASP A 244 -3.00 -38.80 13.31
N ASP A 245 -4.26 -38.55 13.07
CA ASP A 245 -4.77 -37.82 11.91
C ASP A 245 -4.47 -36.34 12.14
N GLY A 246 -3.16 -36.02 12.12
CA GLY A 246 -2.66 -34.66 12.14
C GLY A 246 -3.21 -33.90 10.96
N ALA A 247 -4.28 -33.15 11.17
CA ALA A 247 -4.87 -32.24 10.21
C ALA A 247 -3.73 -31.36 9.63
N ARG A 248 -3.25 -31.71 8.43
CA ARG A 248 -2.28 -30.90 7.70
C ARG A 248 -2.92 -29.55 7.46
N THR A 249 -2.49 -28.55 8.21
CA THR A 249 -2.84 -27.14 7.95
C THR A 249 -2.49 -26.88 6.49
N PRO A 250 -3.43 -26.47 5.64
CA PRO A 250 -3.13 -26.18 4.24
C PRO A 250 -2.00 -25.16 4.18
N ALA A 251 -1.03 -25.38 3.30
CA ALA A 251 0.10 -24.46 3.14
C ALA A 251 -0.43 -23.06 2.86
N ALA A 252 0.14 -22.06 3.53
CA ALA A 252 -0.23 -20.67 3.31
C ALA A 252 -0.02 -20.31 1.83
N PRO A 253 -0.94 -19.54 1.22
CA PRO A 253 -0.76 -19.10 -0.16
C PRO A 253 0.51 -18.26 -0.29
N PRO A 254 1.16 -18.24 -1.47
CA PRO A 254 2.35 -17.43 -1.69
C PRO A 254 2.08 -15.95 -1.42
N ALA A 255 3.06 -15.25 -0.87
CA ALA A 255 2.92 -13.83 -0.57
C ALA A 255 2.76 -13.02 -1.87
N VAL A 256 1.74 -12.18 -1.91
CA VAL A 256 1.51 -11.26 -3.02
C VAL A 256 2.48 -10.08 -2.86
N LEU A 257 3.30 -9.87 -3.88
CA LEU A 257 4.15 -8.67 -3.99
C LEU A 257 3.31 -7.48 -4.44
N PRO A 258 3.63 -6.26 -4.00
CA PRO A 258 3.01 -5.07 -4.54
C PRO A 258 3.18 -5.04 -6.07
N GLN A 259 2.08 -4.85 -6.78
CA GLN A 259 2.14 -4.70 -8.23
C GLN A 259 2.70 -3.32 -8.56
N PRO A 260 3.82 -3.22 -9.29
CA PRO A 260 4.33 -1.92 -9.70
C PRO A 260 3.29 -1.23 -10.58
N LEU A 261 3.05 0.04 -10.28
CA LEU A 261 2.17 0.85 -11.09
C LEU A 261 2.87 1.19 -12.40
N GLN A 262 2.51 0.51 -13.47
CA GLN A 262 2.88 0.94 -14.81
C GLN A 262 1.99 2.14 -15.15
N ARG A 263 2.57 3.33 -15.06
CA ARG A 263 1.86 4.56 -15.47
C ARG A 263 1.52 4.44 -16.94
N GLN A 264 0.22 4.44 -17.23
CA GLN A 264 -0.26 4.54 -18.59
C GLN A 264 -0.23 6.01 -19.02
N TRP A 265 0.33 6.28 -20.18
CA TRP A 265 0.31 7.61 -20.80
C TRP A 265 -0.55 7.57 -22.04
N ARG A 266 -1.33 8.61 -22.25
CA ARG A 266 -2.14 8.77 -23.46
C ARG A 266 -1.46 9.78 -24.38
N MET A 267 -1.23 9.36 -25.62
CA MET A 267 -0.75 10.23 -26.68
C MET A 267 -1.85 10.46 -27.69
N ARG A 268 -2.03 11.71 -28.13
CA ARG A 268 -2.90 12.13 -29.21
C ARG A 268 -2.09 12.94 -30.20
N ALA A 269 -2.25 12.67 -31.49
CA ALA A 269 -1.64 13.41 -32.58
C ALA A 269 -2.70 14.01 -33.51
N LEU A 270 -2.31 14.92 -34.41
CA LEU A 270 -3.17 15.44 -35.44
C LEU A 270 -3.60 14.34 -36.41
N ASP A 271 -2.68 13.47 -36.78
CA ASP A 271 -2.93 12.31 -37.63
C ASP A 271 -2.93 11.02 -36.75
N ALA A 272 -4.12 10.47 -36.52
CA ALA A 272 -4.31 9.26 -35.71
C ALA A 272 -3.74 7.99 -36.36
N GLN A 273 -3.76 7.93 -37.71
CA GLN A 273 -3.23 6.80 -38.45
C GLN A 273 -1.70 6.76 -38.33
N ARG A 274 -1.04 7.89 -38.54
CA ARG A 274 0.40 8.02 -38.38
C ARG A 274 0.87 7.74 -36.95
N LEU A 275 0.09 8.15 -35.95
CA LEU A 275 0.33 7.82 -34.55
C LEU A 275 0.24 6.30 -34.29
N SER A 276 -0.78 5.66 -34.87
CA SER A 276 -0.98 4.20 -34.74
C SER A 276 0.17 3.42 -35.40
N GLU A 277 0.59 3.82 -36.62
CA GLU A 277 1.71 3.20 -37.33
C GLU A 277 3.03 3.34 -36.55
N TRP A 278 3.32 4.53 -36.03
CA TRP A 278 4.49 4.76 -35.19
C TRP A 278 4.45 3.91 -33.92
N SER A 279 3.28 3.81 -33.28
CA SER A 279 3.13 3.10 -31.99
C SER A 279 3.43 1.61 -32.09
N ALA A 280 3.27 0.99 -33.27
CA ALA A 280 3.58 -0.42 -33.50
C ALA A 280 5.09 -0.72 -33.42
N GLY A 281 5.95 0.29 -33.62
CA GLY A 281 7.41 0.21 -33.51
C GLY A 281 7.98 0.92 -32.27
N ALA A 282 7.13 1.42 -31.37
CA ALA A 282 7.57 2.18 -30.19
C ALA A 282 8.43 1.34 -29.25
N SER A 283 9.39 1.99 -28.58
CA SER A 283 10.31 1.34 -27.61
C SER A 283 9.64 0.85 -26.32
N VAL A 284 8.36 1.16 -26.13
CA VAL A 284 7.52 0.73 -25.00
C VAL A 284 6.23 0.06 -25.50
N ARG A 285 5.58 -0.72 -24.62
CA ARG A 285 4.29 -1.32 -24.97
C ARG A 285 3.26 -0.24 -25.27
N ALA A 286 2.72 -0.25 -26.47
CA ALA A 286 1.70 0.66 -26.96
C ALA A 286 0.42 -0.09 -27.31
N THR A 287 -0.72 0.55 -27.08
CA THR A 287 -2.06 0.04 -27.45
C THR A 287 -2.86 1.16 -28.07
N ALA A 288 -3.27 0.98 -29.32
CA ALA A 288 -4.16 1.92 -30.00
C ALA A 288 -5.59 1.78 -29.46
N SER A 289 -6.28 2.90 -29.26
CA SER A 289 -7.68 2.97 -28.84
C SER A 289 -8.56 3.36 -30.03
N GLU A 290 -9.83 2.99 -29.98
CA GLU A 290 -10.83 3.30 -31.03
C GLU A 290 -11.06 4.81 -31.27
N ASP A 291 -10.74 5.64 -30.26
CA ASP A 291 -10.81 7.10 -30.31
C ASP A 291 -9.63 7.79 -31.03
N GLY A 292 -8.74 7.01 -31.67
CA GLY A 292 -7.56 7.50 -32.35
C GLY A 292 -6.42 7.94 -31.44
N THR A 293 -6.48 7.61 -30.14
CA THR A 293 -5.38 7.82 -29.19
C THR A 293 -4.56 6.55 -29.01
N VAL A 294 -3.32 6.69 -28.54
CA VAL A 294 -2.44 5.57 -28.20
C VAL A 294 -2.13 5.62 -26.70
N ARG A 295 -2.30 4.49 -26.03
CA ARG A 295 -1.86 4.30 -24.65
C ARG A 295 -0.47 3.67 -24.63
N LEU A 296 0.42 4.21 -23.82
CA LEU A 296 1.82 3.81 -23.71
C LEU A 296 2.14 3.47 -22.25
N ALA A 297 2.72 2.30 -22.01
CA ALA A 297 3.17 1.90 -20.67
C ALA A 297 4.54 2.55 -20.40
N VAL A 298 4.54 3.63 -19.64
CA VAL A 298 5.73 4.45 -19.39
C VAL A 298 6.03 4.43 -17.88
N PRO A 299 7.22 3.96 -17.45
CA PRO A 299 7.52 3.79 -16.03
C PRO A 299 7.74 5.12 -15.29
N ASP A 300 8.32 6.12 -15.94
CA ASP A 300 8.67 7.39 -15.32
C ASP A 300 8.70 8.56 -16.31
N ASP A 301 8.86 9.76 -15.79
CA ASP A 301 8.85 10.99 -16.57
C ASP A 301 10.08 11.12 -17.51
N VAL A 302 11.21 10.47 -17.19
CA VAL A 302 12.41 10.46 -18.04
C VAL A 302 12.16 9.64 -19.30
N VAL A 303 11.55 8.46 -19.12
CA VAL A 303 11.13 7.61 -20.24
C VAL A 303 10.03 8.30 -21.04
N ALA A 304 9.08 8.99 -20.39
CA ALA A 304 8.05 9.77 -21.06
C ALA A 304 8.66 10.84 -21.98
N ALA A 305 9.61 11.62 -21.49
CA ALA A 305 10.29 12.64 -22.28
C ALA A 305 11.05 12.05 -23.49
N ARG A 306 11.63 10.86 -23.33
CA ARG A 306 12.29 10.12 -24.42
C ARG A 306 11.29 9.68 -25.49
N ILE A 307 10.18 9.06 -25.09
CA ILE A 307 9.13 8.60 -25.98
C ILE A 307 8.52 9.77 -26.79
N LEU A 308 8.27 10.90 -26.11
CA LEU A 308 7.78 12.09 -26.79
C LEU A 308 8.77 12.54 -27.88
N ARG A 309 10.06 12.54 -27.58
CA ARG A 309 11.10 12.90 -28.57
C ARG A 309 11.14 11.91 -29.73
N GLU A 310 11.11 10.59 -29.45
CA GLU A 310 11.05 9.55 -30.48
C GLU A 310 9.85 9.74 -31.42
N ALA A 311 8.68 10.09 -30.89
CA ALA A 311 7.47 10.37 -31.69
C ALA A 311 7.64 11.61 -32.58
N LEU A 312 8.18 12.70 -32.05
CA LEU A 312 8.43 13.94 -32.79
C LEU A 312 9.48 13.72 -33.87
N ASP A 313 10.58 13.01 -33.59
CA ASP A 313 11.64 12.69 -34.55
C ASP A 313 11.13 11.80 -35.71
N ALA A 314 10.14 10.95 -35.43
CA ALA A 314 9.43 10.14 -36.43
C ALA A 314 8.38 10.95 -37.22
N GLY A 315 8.26 12.25 -36.95
CA GLY A 315 7.32 13.15 -37.64
C GLY A 315 5.87 12.99 -37.20
N VAL A 316 5.61 12.48 -36.01
CA VAL A 316 4.27 12.44 -35.40
C VAL A 316 3.97 13.82 -34.81
N GLU A 317 2.92 14.46 -35.28
CA GLU A 317 2.49 15.80 -34.80
C GLU A 317 1.68 15.64 -33.50
N VAL A 318 2.39 15.53 -32.38
CA VAL A 318 1.80 15.26 -31.05
C VAL A 318 1.04 16.50 -30.56
N VAL A 319 -0.25 16.33 -30.27
CA VAL A 319 -1.15 17.36 -29.71
C VAL A 319 -1.19 17.32 -28.21
N SER A 320 -1.15 16.10 -27.65
CA SER A 320 -1.10 15.91 -26.19
C SER A 320 -0.39 14.62 -25.84
N PHE A 321 0.39 14.66 -24.77
CA PHE A 321 1.02 13.50 -24.16
C PHE A 321 1.01 13.69 -22.65
N ALA A 322 0.19 12.89 -21.95
CA ALA A 322 -0.03 13.06 -20.54
C ALA A 322 -0.31 11.69 -19.86
N PRO A 323 0.02 11.54 -18.59
CA PRO A 323 -0.36 10.34 -17.83
C PRO A 323 -1.89 10.21 -17.79
N THR A 324 -2.39 8.99 -17.99
CA THR A 324 -3.81 8.69 -17.81
C THR A 324 -4.05 8.37 -16.33
N SER A 325 -5.07 8.96 -15.74
CA SER A 325 -5.67 8.52 -14.49
C SER A 325 -6.60 7.33 -14.79
N GLY A 326 -6.61 6.31 -13.94
CA GLY A 326 -7.56 5.19 -14.04
C GLY A 326 -6.94 3.81 -14.31
N ALA A 327 -5.60 3.68 -14.34
CA ALA A 327 -4.95 2.39 -14.51
C ALA A 327 -5.31 1.41 -13.38
N LEU A 328 -5.36 1.89 -12.14
CA LEU A 328 -5.82 1.08 -11.00
C LEU A 328 -7.30 0.75 -11.09
N GLU A 329 -8.12 1.65 -11.61
CA GLU A 329 -9.55 1.43 -11.76
C GLU A 329 -9.84 0.36 -12.83
N GLU A 330 -9.14 0.38 -13.96
CA GLU A 330 -9.22 -0.68 -14.97
C GLU A 330 -8.81 -2.06 -14.40
N ILE A 331 -7.70 -2.12 -13.66
CA ILE A 331 -7.25 -3.34 -12.99
C ILE A 331 -8.30 -3.82 -11.98
N TYR A 332 -8.84 -2.92 -11.16
CA TYR A 332 -9.84 -3.25 -10.14
C TYR A 332 -11.14 -3.77 -10.77
N LEU A 333 -11.65 -3.12 -11.81
CA LEU A 333 -12.86 -3.53 -12.53
C LEU A 333 -12.69 -4.88 -13.24
N SER A 334 -11.51 -5.15 -13.83
CA SER A 334 -11.23 -6.47 -14.41
C SER A 334 -11.32 -7.58 -13.37
N MET A 335 -10.86 -7.33 -12.14
CA MET A 335 -10.91 -8.28 -11.03
C MET A 335 -12.33 -8.49 -10.47
N GLU A 336 -13.23 -7.50 -10.55
CA GLU A 336 -14.64 -7.63 -10.16
C GLU A 336 -15.49 -8.32 -11.26
N GLY A 337 -15.16 -8.09 -12.53
CA GLY A 337 -15.88 -8.68 -13.68
C GLY A 337 -15.72 -10.18 -13.79
N GLU A 338 -14.57 -10.74 -13.46
CA GLU A 338 -14.30 -12.20 -13.48
C GLU A 338 -14.96 -12.97 -12.31
N ARG A 339 -15.65 -12.28 -11.39
CA ARG A 339 -16.24 -12.85 -10.17
C ARG A 339 -17.77 -12.86 -10.16
N ARG A 340 -18.40 -12.47 -11.25
CA ARG A 340 -19.84 -12.64 -11.50
C ARG A 340 -20.09 -13.89 -12.36
#